data_50b068c90c9d051b77d961547043af59
#
_entry.id   50b068c90c9d051b77d961547043af59
#
_cell.length_a   1.000
_cell.length_b   1.000
_cell.length_c   1.000
_cell.angle_alpha   90.00
_cell.angle_beta   90.00
_cell.angle_gamma   90.00
#
_symmetry.space_group_name_H-M   'P 1'
#
loop_
_entity.id
_entity.type
_entity.pdbx_description
1 polymer ?
#
loop_
_entity_poly.entity_id
_entity_poly.type
_entity_poly.pdbx_seq_one_letter_code
_entity_poly.pdbx_strand_id
1 'polypeptide(L)'
;MRFKAAERNIFLHILTACNLSCKHCYINKEQHGSRQLDKKEIADWLRLFAAPEKTSNIIFLGGEPTLHPDLAASIILAKELGYQVTVDSNGYLFHDLLEKVTPQQLDYLSFSLDGPDALVNDPVRGSGVFATCTANIRRAIEKGFAVSVIYTVSRKNIAHLHRMGDLLLSLGVRKFFIQVLGLRGKSAAADSEATSQVNRREWLATVPAVAASIARRGIHVTYPKVFLEDGEPFECAGNVAENYFVFPNGRVYQCPLCEDYPLHNYQIADGKLVKMEGLREESFFNLAIAEGCVMNKLLQPDTIEYGSNGKVRFRISCCLLKQEVGNPG
;
A
#
# COMPACT_ATOMS: atom_id res chain seq x y z
N MET A 1 20.45 -0.72 -0.24
CA MET A 1 19.13 -1.31 -0.25
C MET A 1 18.76 -1.69 -1.68
N ARG A 2 18.17 -2.84 -1.92
CA ARG A 2 17.83 -3.32 -3.27
C ARG A 2 16.48 -3.99 -3.23
N PHE A 3 15.77 -4.01 -4.36
CA PHE A 3 14.57 -4.80 -4.51
C PHE A 3 14.89 -6.29 -4.42
N LYS A 4 13.99 -7.08 -3.86
CA LYS A 4 14.15 -8.54 -3.76
C LYS A 4 13.65 -9.18 -5.06
N ALA A 5 14.56 -9.58 -5.93
CA ALA A 5 14.24 -10.16 -7.24
C ALA A 5 13.52 -11.52 -7.17
N ALA A 6 13.60 -12.22 -6.02
CA ALA A 6 12.96 -13.52 -5.82
C ALA A 6 11.51 -13.44 -5.31
N GLU A 7 10.98 -12.24 -5.09
CA GLU A 7 9.62 -12.04 -4.58
C GLU A 7 8.71 -11.50 -5.68
N ARG A 8 7.47 -12.01 -5.70
CA ARG A 8 6.37 -11.50 -6.52
C ARG A 8 5.27 -10.99 -5.59
N ASN A 9 4.83 -9.76 -5.78
CA ASN A 9 3.79 -9.14 -4.98
C ASN A 9 2.58 -8.80 -5.86
N ILE A 10 1.43 -9.36 -5.53
CA ILE A 10 0.17 -9.14 -6.23
C ILE A 10 -0.77 -8.38 -5.30
N PHE A 11 -1.07 -7.14 -5.64
CA PHE A 11 -2.03 -6.27 -4.97
C PHE A 11 -3.37 -6.41 -5.69
N LEU A 12 -4.20 -7.36 -5.25
CA LEU A 12 -5.44 -7.74 -5.92
C LEU A 12 -6.64 -7.00 -5.33
N HIS A 13 -7.16 -6.04 -6.08
CA HIS A 13 -8.41 -5.35 -5.74
C HIS A 13 -9.58 -6.20 -6.22
N ILE A 14 -10.28 -6.87 -5.30
CA ILE A 14 -11.41 -7.75 -5.66
C ILE A 14 -12.73 -6.98 -5.88
N LEU A 15 -12.78 -5.73 -5.43
CA LEU A 15 -13.89 -4.78 -5.61
C LEU A 15 -13.40 -3.34 -5.41
N THR A 16 -14.17 -2.36 -5.85
CA THR A 16 -13.90 -0.93 -5.57
C THR A 16 -14.90 -0.32 -4.57
N ALA A 17 -15.95 -1.05 -4.19
CA ALA A 17 -16.89 -0.62 -3.16
C ALA A 17 -16.22 -0.56 -1.78
N CYS A 18 -16.59 0.44 -0.98
CA CYS A 18 -16.09 0.63 0.38
C CYS A 18 -17.21 1.16 1.28
N ASN A 19 -17.20 0.76 2.54
CA ASN A 19 -18.09 1.25 3.59
C ASN A 19 -17.60 2.55 4.26
N LEU A 20 -16.42 3.06 3.86
CA LEU A 20 -15.86 4.34 4.30
C LEU A 20 -15.64 5.30 3.11
N SER A 21 -15.42 6.59 3.44
CA SER A 21 -15.12 7.63 2.46
C SER A 21 -13.90 8.45 2.88
N CYS A 22 -12.75 7.77 3.07
CA CYS A 22 -11.51 8.40 3.51
C CYS A 22 -11.07 9.54 2.57
N LYS A 23 -10.53 10.62 3.15
CA LYS A 23 -10.14 11.81 2.39
C LYS A 23 -8.95 11.58 1.44
N HIS A 24 -8.08 10.64 1.77
CA HIS A 24 -6.88 10.29 0.99
C HIS A 24 -7.04 9.01 0.15
N CYS A 25 -8.28 8.57 -0.07
CA CYS A 25 -8.54 7.35 -0.81
C CYS A 25 -8.00 7.45 -2.24
N TYR A 26 -7.18 6.47 -2.64
CA TYR A 26 -6.59 6.41 -3.97
C TYR A 26 -7.50 5.77 -5.03
N ILE A 27 -8.59 5.13 -4.61
CA ILE A 27 -9.52 4.49 -5.55
C ILE A 27 -10.18 5.54 -6.45
N ASN A 28 -9.90 5.43 -7.75
CA ASN A 28 -10.43 6.25 -8.82
C ASN A 28 -11.34 5.38 -9.71
N LYS A 29 -12.65 5.60 -9.66
CA LYS A 29 -13.62 4.75 -10.37
C LYS A 29 -13.50 4.83 -11.90
N GLU A 30 -13.03 5.94 -12.44
CA GLU A 30 -12.83 6.09 -13.90
C GLU A 30 -11.72 5.15 -14.40
N GLN A 31 -10.67 4.95 -13.61
CA GLN A 31 -9.54 4.10 -13.97
C GLN A 31 -9.66 2.67 -13.45
N HIS A 32 -10.24 2.48 -12.27
CA HIS A 32 -10.31 1.18 -11.60
C HIS A 32 -11.64 0.44 -11.84
N GLY A 33 -12.64 1.13 -12.41
CA GLY A 33 -14.00 0.61 -12.57
C GLY A 33 -14.78 0.62 -11.25
N SER A 34 -16.01 0.08 -11.32
CA SER A 34 -16.92 0.01 -10.17
C SER A 34 -17.49 -1.39 -9.93
N ARG A 35 -16.91 -2.40 -10.60
CA ARG A 35 -17.37 -3.80 -10.48
C ARG A 35 -16.73 -4.51 -9.29
N GLN A 36 -17.32 -5.62 -8.93
CA GLN A 36 -16.80 -6.64 -8.04
C GLN A 36 -16.47 -7.87 -8.89
N LEU A 37 -15.35 -8.54 -8.62
CA LEU A 37 -15.01 -9.81 -9.23
C LEU A 37 -15.96 -10.90 -8.73
N ASP A 38 -16.29 -11.87 -9.56
CA ASP A 38 -16.95 -13.07 -9.08
C ASP A 38 -15.94 -14.08 -8.53
N LYS A 39 -16.44 -15.12 -7.86
CA LYS A 39 -15.60 -16.17 -7.24
C LYS A 39 -14.70 -16.87 -8.27
N LYS A 40 -15.22 -17.12 -9.48
CA LYS A 40 -14.47 -17.79 -10.54
C LYS A 40 -13.37 -16.89 -11.08
N GLU A 41 -13.65 -15.61 -11.31
CA GLU A 41 -12.64 -14.64 -11.74
C GLU A 41 -11.49 -14.53 -10.73
N ILE A 42 -11.79 -14.42 -9.42
CA ILE A 42 -10.75 -14.38 -8.40
C ILE A 42 -9.90 -15.66 -8.46
N ALA A 43 -10.53 -16.84 -8.56
CA ALA A 43 -9.82 -18.10 -8.62
C ALA A 43 -8.93 -18.21 -9.87
N ASP A 44 -9.41 -17.77 -11.02
CA ASP A 44 -8.66 -17.79 -12.27
C ASP A 44 -7.48 -16.80 -12.22
N TRP A 45 -7.67 -15.62 -11.66
CA TRP A 45 -6.60 -14.62 -11.51
C TRP A 45 -5.54 -15.06 -10.49
N LEU A 46 -5.93 -15.69 -9.39
CA LEU A 46 -4.97 -16.28 -8.46
C LEU A 46 -4.08 -17.32 -9.15
N ARG A 47 -4.64 -18.18 -10.01
CA ARG A 47 -3.87 -19.16 -10.79
C ARG A 47 -2.99 -18.49 -11.86
N LEU A 48 -3.48 -17.43 -12.50
CA LEU A 48 -2.74 -16.68 -13.52
C LEU A 48 -1.45 -16.07 -12.98
N PHE A 49 -1.46 -15.59 -11.73
CA PHE A 49 -0.29 -14.96 -11.09
C PHE A 49 0.55 -15.93 -10.24
N ALA A 50 0.13 -17.18 -10.06
CA ALA A 50 0.89 -18.14 -9.29
C ALA A 50 2.26 -18.42 -9.94
N ALA A 51 3.31 -18.44 -9.12
CA ALA A 51 4.69 -18.72 -9.54
C ALA A 51 5.35 -19.61 -8.48
N PRO A 52 5.24 -20.95 -8.64
CA PRO A 52 5.76 -21.90 -7.64
C PRO A 52 7.25 -21.78 -7.36
N GLU A 53 8.02 -21.24 -8.32
CA GLU A 53 9.46 -21.03 -8.20
C GLU A 53 9.86 -19.78 -7.42
N LYS A 54 8.88 -18.93 -7.03
CA LYS A 54 9.10 -17.67 -6.31
C LYS A 54 8.28 -17.60 -5.04
N THR A 55 8.77 -16.86 -4.06
CA THR A 55 7.93 -16.42 -2.96
C THR A 55 6.87 -15.46 -3.51
N SER A 56 5.63 -15.92 -3.55
CA SER A 56 4.51 -15.14 -4.08
C SER A 56 3.64 -14.63 -2.94
N ASN A 57 3.52 -13.31 -2.85
CA ASN A 57 2.67 -12.63 -1.88
C ASN A 57 1.39 -12.16 -2.57
N ILE A 58 0.24 -12.49 -2.02
CA ILE A 58 -1.05 -11.93 -2.43
C ILE A 58 -1.57 -11.01 -1.34
N ILE A 59 -1.90 -9.79 -1.71
CA ILE A 59 -2.51 -8.81 -0.83
C ILE A 59 -3.92 -8.54 -1.36
N PHE A 60 -4.93 -9.04 -0.65
CA PHE A 60 -6.31 -8.74 -0.98
C PHE A 60 -6.65 -7.33 -0.55
N LEU A 61 -7.06 -6.54 -1.53
CA LEU A 61 -7.41 -5.13 -1.43
C LEU A 61 -8.79 -4.87 -2.06
N GLY A 62 -9.16 -3.62 -2.04
CA GLY A 62 -10.33 -3.14 -2.75
C GLY A 62 -10.62 -1.71 -2.33
N GLY A 63 -11.89 -1.33 -2.37
CA GLY A 63 -12.37 -0.29 -1.49
C GLY A 63 -12.29 -0.80 -0.05
N GLU A 64 -13.05 -1.87 0.23
CA GLU A 64 -12.92 -2.66 1.47
C GLU A 64 -13.12 -4.14 1.15
N PRO A 65 -12.07 -4.98 1.21
CA PRO A 65 -12.16 -6.38 0.77
C PRO A 65 -13.10 -7.23 1.64
N THR A 66 -13.31 -6.88 2.90
CA THR A 66 -14.22 -7.64 3.79
C THR A 66 -15.68 -7.52 3.41
N LEU A 67 -16.04 -6.60 2.51
CA LEU A 67 -17.38 -6.54 1.92
C LEU A 67 -17.62 -7.64 0.87
N HIS A 68 -16.53 -8.28 0.37
CA HIS A 68 -16.66 -9.29 -0.67
C HIS A 68 -17.13 -10.63 -0.08
N PRO A 69 -18.25 -11.22 -0.56
CA PRO A 69 -18.81 -12.44 0.03
C PRO A 69 -17.88 -13.65 -0.08
N ASP A 70 -17.05 -13.71 -1.12
CA ASP A 70 -16.14 -14.82 -1.39
C ASP A 70 -14.70 -14.59 -0.88
N LEU A 71 -14.43 -13.52 -0.10
CA LEU A 71 -13.09 -13.24 0.40
C LEU A 71 -12.50 -14.42 1.18
N ALA A 72 -13.26 -15.03 2.09
CA ALA A 72 -12.78 -16.16 2.89
C ALA A 72 -12.40 -17.36 1.99
N ALA A 73 -13.23 -17.70 1.01
CA ALA A 73 -12.92 -18.76 0.05
C ALA A 73 -11.69 -18.43 -0.80
N SER A 74 -11.50 -17.16 -1.15
CA SER A 74 -10.35 -16.68 -1.92
C SER A 74 -9.05 -16.76 -1.12
N ILE A 75 -9.08 -16.45 0.18
CA ILE A 75 -7.95 -16.61 1.11
C ILE A 75 -7.52 -18.07 1.17
N ILE A 76 -8.47 -18.98 1.37
CA ILE A 76 -8.20 -20.44 1.45
C ILE A 76 -7.55 -20.92 0.16
N LEU A 77 -8.14 -20.58 -0.98
CA LEU A 77 -7.57 -20.97 -2.29
C LEU A 77 -6.17 -20.39 -2.52
N ALA A 78 -5.94 -19.14 -2.13
CA ALA A 78 -4.62 -18.53 -2.25
C ALA A 78 -3.56 -19.28 -1.43
N LYS A 79 -3.90 -19.70 -0.20
CA LYS A 79 -3.01 -20.57 0.61
C LYS A 79 -2.75 -21.91 -0.05
N GLU A 80 -3.76 -22.56 -0.62
CA GLU A 80 -3.63 -23.83 -1.35
C GLU A 80 -2.71 -23.69 -2.58
N LEU A 81 -2.71 -22.51 -3.23
CA LEU A 81 -1.82 -22.19 -4.34
C LEU A 81 -0.40 -21.76 -3.90
N GLY A 82 -0.10 -21.79 -2.59
CA GLY A 82 1.22 -21.50 -2.03
C GLY A 82 1.54 -20.04 -1.80
N TYR A 83 0.56 -19.13 -1.86
CA TYR A 83 0.76 -17.74 -1.55
C TYR A 83 0.99 -17.49 -0.05
N GLN A 84 1.80 -16.47 0.24
CA GLN A 84 1.69 -15.73 1.50
C GLN A 84 0.54 -14.74 1.36
N VAL A 85 -0.46 -14.86 2.23
CA VAL A 85 -1.73 -14.15 2.10
C VAL A 85 -1.82 -13.02 3.11
N THR A 86 -2.09 -11.81 2.62
CA THR A 86 -2.40 -10.63 3.42
C THR A 86 -3.77 -10.08 3.02
N VAL A 87 -4.52 -9.57 3.97
CA VAL A 87 -5.73 -8.76 3.73
C VAL A 87 -5.52 -7.39 4.31
N ASP A 88 -5.62 -6.34 3.49
CA ASP A 88 -5.57 -4.95 3.93
C ASP A 88 -7.00 -4.42 4.10
N SER A 89 -7.41 -4.18 5.35
CA SER A 89 -8.75 -3.74 5.74
C SER A 89 -8.73 -2.38 6.42
N ASN A 90 -9.82 -1.63 6.26
CA ASN A 90 -10.06 -0.45 7.08
C ASN A 90 -10.45 -0.79 8.53
N GLY A 91 -10.71 -2.05 8.82
CA GLY A 91 -11.00 -2.56 10.15
C GLY A 91 -12.33 -2.10 10.75
N TYR A 92 -13.19 -1.44 9.97
CA TYR A 92 -14.45 -0.90 10.47
C TYR A 92 -15.52 -1.98 10.62
N LEU A 93 -15.66 -2.87 9.63
CA LEU A 93 -16.57 -4.02 9.69
C LEU A 93 -15.87 -5.24 9.09
N PHE A 94 -15.93 -6.38 9.78
CA PHE A 94 -15.30 -7.62 9.30
C PHE A 94 -16.21 -8.60 8.59
N HIS A 95 -17.50 -8.42 8.64
CA HIS A 95 -18.47 -9.32 8.02
C HIS A 95 -18.16 -10.81 8.28
N ASP A 96 -17.86 -11.13 9.54
CA ASP A 96 -17.53 -12.49 10.02
C ASP A 96 -16.24 -13.10 9.45
N LEU A 97 -15.35 -12.31 8.85
CA LEU A 97 -14.09 -12.85 8.28
C LEU A 97 -13.31 -13.68 9.32
N LEU A 98 -13.20 -13.19 10.56
CA LEU A 98 -12.46 -13.86 11.64
C LEU A 98 -13.12 -15.17 12.13
N GLU A 99 -14.33 -15.46 11.70
CA GLU A 99 -15.03 -16.74 11.96
C GLU A 99 -14.96 -17.69 10.77
N LYS A 100 -14.62 -17.16 9.58
CA LYS A 100 -14.61 -17.91 8.32
C LYS A 100 -13.21 -18.39 7.90
N VAL A 101 -12.17 -17.77 8.46
CA VAL A 101 -10.78 -18.15 8.20
C VAL A 101 -10.03 -18.37 9.51
N THR A 102 -8.96 -19.14 9.46
CA THR A 102 -8.08 -19.41 10.61
C THR A 102 -6.77 -18.61 10.50
N PRO A 103 -6.05 -18.40 11.62
CA PRO A 103 -4.72 -17.80 11.59
C PRO A 103 -3.70 -18.50 10.69
N GLN A 104 -3.86 -19.79 10.42
CA GLN A 104 -2.98 -20.57 9.53
C GLN A 104 -3.27 -20.30 8.05
N GLN A 105 -4.48 -19.82 7.73
CA GLN A 105 -4.91 -19.51 6.36
C GLN A 105 -4.60 -18.06 5.96
N LEU A 106 -4.27 -17.19 6.92
CA LEU A 106 -4.03 -15.77 6.68
C LEU A 106 -2.73 -15.37 7.37
N ASP A 107 -1.68 -15.07 6.59
CA ASP A 107 -0.36 -14.75 7.12
C ASP A 107 -0.36 -13.39 7.84
N TYR A 108 -1.07 -12.40 7.29
CA TYR A 108 -1.25 -11.09 7.93
C TYR A 108 -2.63 -10.51 7.68
N LEU A 109 -3.18 -9.92 8.72
CA LEU A 109 -4.32 -9.01 8.64
C LEU A 109 -3.84 -7.59 8.94
N SER A 110 -3.82 -6.75 7.91
CA SER A 110 -3.33 -5.38 7.99
C SER A 110 -4.48 -4.41 8.19
N PHE A 111 -4.35 -3.58 9.21
CA PHE A 111 -5.35 -2.57 9.55
C PHE A 111 -4.87 -1.18 9.21
N SER A 112 -5.75 -0.37 8.68
CA SER A 112 -5.47 1.01 8.33
C SER A 112 -5.80 1.97 9.46
N LEU A 113 -4.79 2.59 10.08
CA LEU A 113 -4.93 3.66 11.08
C LEU A 113 -4.01 4.82 10.76
N ASP A 114 -4.54 6.05 10.70
CA ASP A 114 -3.79 7.28 10.40
C ASP A 114 -3.65 8.23 11.59
N GLY A 115 -3.85 7.72 12.80
CA GLY A 115 -3.69 8.48 14.03
C GLY A 115 -3.61 7.59 15.27
N PRO A 116 -2.95 8.09 16.34
CA PRO A 116 -2.83 7.39 17.62
C PRO A 116 -4.11 7.47 18.47
N ASP A 117 -5.07 8.27 18.07
CA ASP A 117 -6.36 8.48 18.70
C ASP A 117 -7.43 8.93 17.69
N ALA A 118 -8.68 9.02 18.13
CA ALA A 118 -9.81 9.42 17.28
C ALA A 118 -9.69 10.87 16.77
N LEU A 119 -9.05 11.77 17.53
CA LEU A 119 -8.92 13.18 17.14
C LEU A 119 -8.02 13.34 15.90
N VAL A 120 -7.05 12.45 15.72
CA VAL A 120 -6.15 12.47 14.57
C VAL A 120 -6.65 11.56 13.45
N ASN A 121 -7.17 10.38 13.77
CA ASN A 121 -7.57 9.36 12.80
C ASN A 121 -8.90 9.73 12.10
N ASP A 122 -9.92 10.07 12.86
CA ASP A 122 -11.31 10.16 12.37
C ASP A 122 -11.54 11.32 11.39
N PRO A 123 -10.87 12.49 11.51
CA PRO A 123 -10.94 13.54 10.50
C PRO A 123 -10.52 13.10 9.09
N VAL A 124 -9.69 12.05 8.97
CA VAL A 124 -9.21 11.50 7.71
C VAL A 124 -10.05 10.31 7.25
N ARG A 125 -10.39 9.39 8.18
CA ARG A 125 -11.03 8.10 7.85
C ARG A 125 -12.52 8.06 8.05
N GLY A 126 -13.06 8.86 8.95
CA GLY A 126 -14.49 8.91 9.29
C GLY A 126 -14.73 8.80 10.79
N SER A 127 -15.85 9.36 11.26
CA SER A 127 -16.23 9.37 12.67
C SER A 127 -16.41 7.94 13.22
N GLY A 128 -15.84 7.67 14.41
CA GLY A 128 -15.92 6.38 15.10
C GLY A 128 -15.04 5.27 14.52
N VAL A 129 -14.31 5.53 13.41
CA VAL A 129 -13.46 4.53 12.77
C VAL A 129 -12.32 4.10 13.68
N PHE A 130 -11.68 5.03 14.39
CA PHE A 130 -10.60 4.70 15.33
C PHE A 130 -11.04 3.69 16.39
N ALA A 131 -12.13 3.96 17.07
CA ALA A 131 -12.63 3.11 18.15
C ALA A 131 -12.98 1.70 17.65
N THR A 132 -13.70 1.62 16.52
CA THR A 132 -14.12 0.34 15.94
C THR A 132 -12.92 -0.45 15.41
N CYS A 133 -12.00 0.20 14.68
CA CYS A 133 -10.80 -0.44 14.13
C CYS A 133 -9.90 -0.99 15.25
N THR A 134 -9.65 -0.21 16.32
CA THR A 134 -8.81 -0.68 17.44
C THR A 134 -9.45 -1.81 18.23
N ALA A 135 -10.78 -1.82 18.40
CA ALA A 135 -11.49 -2.95 18.97
C ALA A 135 -11.34 -4.22 18.12
N ASN A 136 -11.46 -4.09 16.80
CA ASN A 136 -11.29 -5.20 15.86
C ASN A 136 -9.85 -5.70 15.77
N ILE A 137 -8.85 -4.83 15.92
CA ILE A 137 -7.44 -5.24 16.07
C ILE A 137 -7.27 -6.16 17.29
N ARG A 138 -7.78 -5.76 18.47
CA ARG A 138 -7.71 -6.59 19.68
C ARG A 138 -8.39 -7.95 19.46
N ARG A 139 -9.60 -7.94 18.90
CA ARG A 139 -10.34 -9.18 18.60
C ARG A 139 -9.56 -10.10 17.66
N ALA A 140 -8.90 -9.57 16.62
CA ALA A 140 -8.09 -10.36 15.72
C ALA A 140 -6.87 -10.99 16.42
N ILE A 141 -6.17 -10.22 17.25
CA ILE A 141 -5.02 -10.70 18.04
C ILE A 141 -5.45 -11.75 19.06
N GLU A 142 -6.57 -11.53 19.78
CA GLU A 142 -7.14 -12.49 20.73
C GLU A 142 -7.49 -13.83 20.07
N LYS A 143 -7.90 -13.80 18.80
CA LYS A 143 -8.14 -15.00 17.98
C LYS A 143 -6.86 -15.62 17.39
N GLY A 144 -5.68 -15.06 17.67
CA GLY A 144 -4.38 -15.58 17.23
C GLY A 144 -3.94 -15.15 15.84
N PHE A 145 -4.62 -14.18 15.19
CA PHE A 145 -4.17 -13.66 13.90
C PHE A 145 -2.92 -12.79 14.05
N ALA A 146 -1.98 -12.91 13.09
CA ALA A 146 -0.88 -11.98 12.97
C ALA A 146 -1.39 -10.66 12.39
N VAL A 147 -1.20 -9.56 13.14
CA VAL A 147 -1.73 -8.25 12.79
C VAL A 147 -0.60 -7.28 12.46
N SER A 148 -0.81 -6.51 11.39
CA SER A 148 -0.02 -5.32 11.08
C SER A 148 -0.90 -4.07 11.03
N VAL A 149 -0.28 -2.90 11.19
CA VAL A 149 -0.96 -1.61 11.03
C VAL A 149 -0.27 -0.81 9.93
N ILE A 150 -1.07 -0.20 9.07
CA ILE A 150 -0.63 0.70 8.00
C ILE A 150 -1.01 2.14 8.38
N TYR A 151 -0.04 3.05 8.29
CA TYR A 151 -0.19 4.48 8.58
C TYR A 151 0.28 5.30 7.40
N THR A 152 -0.63 6.04 6.78
CA THR A 152 -0.29 6.93 5.66
C THR A 152 0.03 8.33 6.18
N VAL A 153 1.30 8.73 6.05
CA VAL A 153 1.79 10.02 6.54
C VAL A 153 1.33 11.17 5.66
N SER A 154 0.74 12.16 6.30
CA SER A 154 0.37 13.46 5.74
C SER A 154 0.77 14.59 6.70
N ARG A 155 0.67 15.85 6.27
CA ARG A 155 0.88 17.00 7.17
C ARG A 155 -0.08 17.03 8.35
N LYS A 156 -1.26 16.42 8.22
CA LYS A 156 -2.27 16.37 9.30
C LYS A 156 -1.88 15.44 10.45
N ASN A 157 -1.03 14.44 10.18
CA ASN A 157 -0.79 13.39 11.17
C ASN A 157 0.70 13.13 11.48
N ILE A 158 1.65 13.67 10.70
CA ILE A 158 3.08 13.43 10.90
C ILE A 158 3.56 13.82 12.31
N ALA A 159 3.04 14.92 12.87
CA ALA A 159 3.39 15.37 14.23
C ALA A 159 2.97 14.38 15.32
N HIS A 160 2.00 13.51 15.04
CA HIS A 160 1.45 12.52 15.96
C HIS A 160 2.04 11.11 15.78
N LEU A 161 2.86 10.89 14.74
CA LEU A 161 3.41 9.58 14.41
C LEU A 161 4.19 8.94 15.57
N HIS A 162 4.90 9.73 16.36
CA HIS A 162 5.68 9.25 17.53
C HIS A 162 4.83 8.56 18.58
N ARG A 163 3.52 8.91 18.71
CA ARG A 163 2.59 8.32 19.67
C ARG A 163 2.06 6.94 19.23
N MET A 164 2.27 6.58 17.95
CA MET A 164 1.85 5.26 17.45
C MET A 164 2.53 4.11 18.19
N GLY A 165 3.78 4.30 18.65
CA GLY A 165 4.49 3.25 19.39
C GLY A 165 3.74 2.77 20.63
N ASP A 166 3.16 3.69 21.42
CA ASP A 166 2.37 3.35 22.61
C ASP A 166 1.08 2.62 22.25
N LEU A 167 0.37 3.12 21.22
CA LEU A 167 -0.84 2.50 20.73
C LEU A 167 -0.59 1.06 20.24
N LEU A 168 0.41 0.87 19.38
CA LEU A 168 0.73 -0.43 18.80
C LEU A 168 1.07 -1.48 19.87
N LEU A 169 1.86 -1.10 20.87
CA LEU A 169 2.17 -1.97 22.01
C LEU A 169 0.93 -2.31 22.84
N SER A 170 0.10 -1.31 23.14
CA SER A 170 -1.16 -1.52 23.91
C SER A 170 -2.16 -2.43 23.19
N LEU A 171 -2.07 -2.48 21.86
CA LEU A 171 -2.87 -3.37 21.01
C LEU A 171 -2.24 -4.74 20.80
N GLY A 172 -0.94 -4.94 21.12
CA GLY A 172 -0.20 -6.18 20.85
C GLY A 172 0.27 -6.31 19.39
N VAL A 173 0.27 -5.23 18.62
CA VAL A 173 0.70 -5.22 17.21
C VAL A 173 2.22 -5.32 17.12
N ARG A 174 2.73 -6.20 16.25
CA ARG A 174 4.16 -6.46 16.07
C ARG A 174 4.73 -5.95 14.75
N LYS A 175 3.91 -5.53 13.80
CA LYS A 175 4.33 -5.07 12.49
C LYS A 175 3.66 -3.74 12.14
N PHE A 176 4.44 -2.76 11.73
CA PHE A 176 3.97 -1.41 11.42
C PHE A 176 4.51 -0.93 10.09
N PHE A 177 3.61 -0.55 9.20
CA PHE A 177 3.94 0.03 7.91
C PHE A 177 3.64 1.53 7.90
N ILE A 178 4.67 2.32 7.70
CA ILE A 178 4.53 3.75 7.43
C ILE A 178 4.54 3.93 5.92
N GLN A 179 3.53 4.58 5.37
CA GLN A 179 3.43 4.88 3.95
C GLN A 179 3.54 6.38 3.69
N VAL A 180 4.13 6.75 2.55
CA VAL A 180 4.07 8.12 2.05
C VAL A 180 2.75 8.32 1.30
N LEU A 181 2.11 9.46 1.50
CA LEU A 181 0.92 9.83 0.75
C LEU A 181 1.29 10.07 -0.71
N GLY A 182 0.74 9.26 -1.62
CA GLY A 182 0.78 9.50 -3.06
C GLY A 182 -0.42 10.36 -3.47
N LEU A 183 -0.22 11.35 -4.34
CA LEU A 183 -1.31 12.15 -4.88
C LEU A 183 -2.05 11.36 -5.96
N ARG A 184 -3.09 10.64 -5.55
CA ARG A 184 -3.92 9.75 -6.38
C ARG A 184 -5.36 9.77 -5.90
N GLY A 185 -6.32 9.58 -6.81
CA GLY A 185 -7.74 9.59 -6.46
C GLY A 185 -8.12 10.87 -5.72
N LYS A 186 -8.76 10.74 -4.55
CA LYS A 186 -9.20 11.91 -3.76
C LYS A 186 -8.04 12.76 -3.24
N SER A 187 -6.86 12.20 -3.01
CA SER A 187 -5.72 12.97 -2.52
C SER A 187 -5.08 13.85 -3.59
N ALA A 188 -5.36 13.61 -4.87
CA ALA A 188 -4.93 14.44 -5.99
C ALA A 188 -5.83 15.67 -6.23
N ALA A 189 -6.99 15.77 -5.55
CA ALA A 189 -7.89 16.91 -5.71
C ALA A 189 -7.26 18.19 -5.13
N ALA A 190 -7.47 19.32 -5.83
CA ALA A 190 -6.88 20.63 -5.51
C ALA A 190 -7.23 21.16 -4.10
N ASP A 191 -8.37 20.74 -3.54
CA ASP A 191 -8.84 21.16 -2.21
C ASP A 191 -8.36 20.26 -1.06
N SER A 192 -7.32 19.47 -1.27
CA SER A 192 -6.86 18.46 -0.30
C SER A 192 -5.99 19.03 0.85
N GLU A 193 -6.28 20.23 1.38
CA GLU A 193 -5.60 20.74 2.60
C GLU A 193 -5.54 19.70 3.73
N ALA A 194 -6.54 18.81 3.78
CA ALA A 194 -6.61 17.74 4.78
C ALA A 194 -5.61 16.61 4.57
N THR A 195 -5.02 16.48 3.37
CA THR A 195 -4.20 15.34 2.96
C THR A 195 -2.89 15.75 2.30
N SER A 196 -2.43 16.99 2.51
CA SER A 196 -1.22 17.49 1.86
C SER A 196 0.00 16.60 2.18
N GLN A 197 0.81 16.34 1.14
CA GLN A 197 2.07 15.63 1.31
C GLN A 197 3.03 16.37 2.22
N VAL A 198 3.82 15.64 2.96
CA VAL A 198 4.93 16.18 3.73
C VAL A 198 6.13 16.45 2.80
N ASN A 199 6.85 17.53 3.04
CA ASN A 199 8.06 17.83 2.30
C ASN A 199 9.26 16.98 2.78
N ARG A 200 10.39 17.07 2.05
CA ARG A 200 11.61 16.33 2.37
C ARG A 200 12.09 16.57 3.79
N ARG A 201 12.10 17.83 4.23
CA ARG A 201 12.59 18.22 5.57
C ARG A 201 11.73 17.58 6.66
N GLU A 202 10.43 17.69 6.53
CA GLU A 202 9.46 17.08 7.48
C GLU A 202 9.62 15.56 7.54
N TRP A 203 9.72 14.90 6.37
CA TRP A 203 9.89 13.46 6.28
C TRP A 203 11.18 12.98 6.96
N LEU A 204 12.33 13.53 6.55
CA LEU A 204 13.64 13.10 7.05
C LEU A 204 13.87 13.43 8.53
N ALA A 205 13.28 14.52 9.01
CA ALA A 205 13.36 14.89 10.43
C ALA A 205 12.53 13.98 11.34
N THR A 206 11.47 13.37 10.81
CA THR A 206 10.47 12.68 11.65
C THR A 206 10.45 11.16 11.42
N VAL A 207 10.24 10.71 10.18
CA VAL A 207 9.89 9.30 9.92
C VAL A 207 11.02 8.33 10.30
N PRO A 208 12.28 8.51 9.88
CA PRO A 208 13.34 7.57 10.23
C PRO A 208 13.59 7.47 11.75
N ALA A 209 13.59 8.62 12.44
CA ALA A 209 13.82 8.66 13.88
C ALA A 209 12.68 7.97 14.66
N VAL A 210 11.43 8.22 14.27
CA VAL A 210 10.26 7.59 14.89
C VAL A 210 10.23 6.10 14.58
N ALA A 211 10.49 5.69 13.34
CA ALA A 211 10.57 4.27 12.96
C ALA A 211 11.60 3.52 13.81
N ALA A 212 12.82 4.08 13.96
CA ALA A 212 13.86 3.52 14.81
C ALA A 212 13.45 3.47 16.30
N SER A 213 12.73 4.48 16.79
CA SER A 213 12.24 4.50 18.17
C SER A 213 11.19 3.41 18.43
N ILE A 214 10.25 3.22 17.51
CA ILE A 214 9.22 2.17 17.58
C ILE A 214 9.87 0.79 17.47
N ALA A 215 10.85 0.62 16.56
CA ALA A 215 11.55 -0.65 16.36
C ALA A 215 12.33 -1.10 17.60
N ARG A 216 12.97 -0.19 18.33
CA ARG A 216 13.64 -0.50 19.62
C ARG A 216 12.69 -1.06 20.68
N ARG A 217 11.39 -0.87 20.52
CA ARG A 217 10.34 -1.42 21.42
C ARG A 217 9.85 -2.81 20.99
N GLY A 218 10.51 -3.44 20.00
CA GLY A 218 10.20 -4.80 19.54
C GLY A 218 9.11 -4.87 18.46
N ILE A 219 8.81 -3.76 17.79
CA ILE A 219 7.89 -3.71 16.65
C ILE A 219 8.71 -3.65 15.37
N HIS A 220 8.44 -4.54 14.41
CA HIS A 220 9.05 -4.46 13.08
C HIS A 220 8.43 -3.30 12.30
N VAL A 221 9.23 -2.34 11.87
CA VAL A 221 8.77 -1.14 11.17
C VAL A 221 9.30 -1.13 9.74
N THR A 222 8.39 -0.95 8.79
CA THR A 222 8.71 -0.78 7.37
C THR A 222 8.25 0.60 6.91
N TYR A 223 9.09 1.32 6.16
CA TYR A 223 8.72 2.61 5.56
C TYR A 223 9.43 2.82 4.22
N PRO A 224 8.90 3.62 3.27
CA PRO A 224 9.53 3.85 1.99
C PRO A 224 10.78 4.74 2.13
N LYS A 225 11.82 4.40 1.37
CA LYS A 225 12.94 5.30 1.14
C LYS A 225 12.55 6.33 0.09
N VAL A 226 11.99 7.46 0.51
CA VAL A 226 11.44 8.46 -0.41
C VAL A 226 12.53 9.23 -1.15
N PHE A 227 13.66 9.51 -0.49
CA PHE A 227 14.75 10.31 -1.04
C PHE A 227 16.04 9.51 -1.13
N LEU A 228 16.76 9.69 -2.26
CA LEU A 228 18.09 9.11 -2.46
C LEU A 228 19.15 9.98 -1.79
N GLU A 229 20.22 9.33 -1.35
CA GLU A 229 21.44 10.00 -0.90
C GLU A 229 22.33 10.40 -2.09
N ASP A 230 23.30 11.28 -1.85
CA ASP A 230 24.24 11.70 -2.90
C ASP A 230 25.02 10.49 -3.40
N GLY A 231 25.08 10.35 -4.74
CA GLY A 231 25.76 9.23 -5.40
C GLY A 231 24.98 7.89 -5.41
N GLU A 232 23.85 7.79 -4.73
CA GLU A 232 23.05 6.56 -4.73
C GLU A 232 22.34 6.39 -6.10
N PRO A 233 22.41 5.21 -6.75
CA PRO A 233 21.73 4.99 -8.02
C PRO A 233 20.22 4.95 -7.83
N PHE A 234 19.47 5.45 -8.84
CA PHE A 234 18.03 5.25 -8.92
C PHE A 234 17.75 3.88 -9.56
N GLU A 235 16.87 3.12 -8.94
CA GLU A 235 16.30 1.88 -9.48
C GLU A 235 14.79 1.98 -9.53
N CYS A 236 14.20 1.71 -10.70
CA CYS A 236 12.74 1.65 -10.86
C CYS A 236 12.23 0.25 -10.56
N ALA A 237 11.27 0.13 -9.64
CA ALA A 237 10.65 -1.16 -9.32
C ALA A 237 10.04 -1.85 -10.54
N GLY A 238 9.49 -1.09 -11.49
CA GLY A 238 8.92 -1.66 -12.72
C GLY A 238 9.92 -2.44 -13.58
N ASN A 239 11.24 -2.16 -13.42
CA ASN A 239 12.28 -2.90 -14.13
C ASN A 239 12.90 -4.04 -13.33
N VAL A 240 12.93 -3.93 -11.99
CA VAL A 240 13.77 -4.81 -11.16
C VAL A 240 12.97 -5.64 -10.14
N ALA A 241 11.66 -5.46 -10.07
CA ALA A 241 10.78 -6.16 -9.13
C ALA A 241 9.47 -6.57 -9.79
N GLU A 242 8.87 -7.65 -9.31
CA GLU A 242 7.57 -8.12 -9.76
C GLU A 242 6.47 -7.65 -8.82
N ASN A 243 5.95 -6.46 -9.07
CA ASN A 243 4.80 -5.92 -8.37
C ASN A 243 3.65 -5.70 -9.36
N TYR A 244 2.49 -6.29 -9.06
CA TYR A 244 1.29 -6.19 -9.89
C TYR A 244 0.15 -5.59 -9.09
N PHE A 245 -0.37 -4.45 -9.53
CA PHE A 245 -1.55 -3.78 -8.98
C PHE A 245 -2.72 -4.10 -9.91
N VAL A 246 -3.56 -5.02 -9.47
CA VAL A 246 -4.63 -5.63 -10.27
C VAL A 246 -5.98 -5.08 -9.84
N PHE A 247 -6.75 -4.55 -10.78
CA PHE A 247 -8.05 -3.93 -10.53
C PHE A 247 -9.21 -4.75 -11.14
N PRO A 248 -10.44 -4.62 -10.61
CA PRO A 248 -11.56 -5.46 -11.04
C PRO A 248 -11.94 -5.30 -12.51
N ASN A 249 -11.57 -4.19 -13.17
CA ASN A 249 -11.76 -4.01 -14.62
C ASN A 249 -10.71 -4.75 -15.47
N GLY A 250 -9.80 -5.52 -14.84
CA GLY A 250 -8.76 -6.29 -15.49
C GLY A 250 -7.49 -5.51 -15.81
N ARG A 251 -7.40 -4.20 -15.50
CA ARG A 251 -6.17 -3.44 -15.65
C ARG A 251 -5.13 -3.87 -14.64
N VAL A 252 -3.88 -4.02 -15.10
CA VAL A 252 -2.75 -4.43 -14.28
C VAL A 252 -1.60 -3.45 -14.47
N TYR A 253 -1.26 -2.78 -13.38
CA TYR A 253 -0.16 -1.83 -13.29
C TYR A 253 1.03 -2.44 -12.54
N GLN A 254 2.22 -1.92 -12.80
CA GLN A 254 3.45 -2.22 -12.05
C GLN A 254 3.94 -1.01 -11.23
N CYS A 255 3.45 0.19 -11.53
CA CYS A 255 3.75 1.41 -10.81
C CYS A 255 2.47 1.99 -10.18
N PRO A 256 2.39 2.13 -8.85
CA PRO A 256 1.20 2.65 -8.19
C PRO A 256 0.91 4.12 -8.51
N LEU A 257 1.88 4.88 -9.00
CA LEU A 257 1.66 6.27 -9.45
C LEU A 257 0.96 6.36 -10.81
N CYS A 258 0.93 5.27 -11.59
CA CYS A 258 0.27 5.23 -12.89
C CYS A 258 -1.23 4.89 -12.81
N GLU A 259 -1.73 4.47 -11.64
CA GLU A 259 -3.08 3.92 -11.45
C GLU A 259 -4.22 4.90 -11.78
N ASP A 260 -3.98 6.22 -11.70
CA ASP A 260 -4.95 7.26 -12.06
C ASP A 260 -5.02 7.53 -13.57
N TYR A 261 -4.27 6.78 -14.39
CA TYR A 261 -4.14 7.01 -15.82
C TYR A 261 -4.34 5.72 -16.62
N PRO A 262 -4.75 5.77 -17.88
CA PRO A 262 -4.86 4.59 -18.73
C PRO A 262 -3.49 4.12 -19.26
N LEU A 263 -2.51 4.00 -18.36
CA LEU A 263 -1.11 3.67 -18.67
C LEU A 263 -0.70 2.25 -18.23
N HIS A 264 -1.67 1.38 -17.93
CA HIS A 264 -1.40 0.02 -17.45
C HIS A 264 -0.58 -0.79 -18.47
N ASN A 265 0.36 -1.60 -17.98
CA ASN A 265 1.18 -2.46 -18.84
C ASN A 265 0.42 -3.65 -19.38
N TYR A 266 -0.55 -4.17 -18.61
CA TYR A 266 -1.28 -5.38 -18.97
C TYR A 266 -2.79 -5.24 -18.73
N GLN A 267 -3.53 -6.00 -19.52
CA GLN A 267 -4.96 -6.22 -19.33
C GLN A 267 -5.22 -7.72 -19.14
N ILE A 268 -6.00 -8.10 -18.14
CA ILE A 268 -6.52 -9.46 -18.07
C ILE A 268 -7.72 -9.56 -19.01
N ALA A 269 -7.58 -10.37 -20.05
CA ALA A 269 -8.62 -10.66 -21.04
C ALA A 269 -8.60 -12.16 -21.35
N ASP A 270 -9.78 -12.78 -21.40
CA ASP A 270 -9.96 -14.21 -21.68
C ASP A 270 -9.06 -15.13 -20.84
N GLY A 271 -8.89 -14.79 -19.54
CA GLY A 271 -8.07 -15.55 -18.60
C GLY A 271 -6.56 -15.44 -18.83
N LYS A 272 -6.10 -14.49 -19.64
CA LYS A 272 -4.68 -14.27 -19.96
C LYS A 272 -4.24 -12.86 -19.60
N LEU A 273 -2.96 -12.72 -19.25
CA LEU A 273 -2.33 -11.42 -19.07
C LEU A 273 -1.81 -10.93 -20.43
N VAL A 274 -2.54 -9.99 -21.02
CA VAL A 274 -2.25 -9.43 -22.35
C VAL A 274 -1.48 -8.12 -22.18
N LYS A 275 -0.31 -8.03 -22.80
CA LYS A 275 0.48 -6.79 -22.79
C LYS A 275 -0.18 -5.74 -23.68
N MET A 276 -0.32 -4.52 -23.15
CA MET A 276 -0.93 -3.41 -23.88
C MET A 276 0.02 -2.85 -24.94
N GLU A 277 -0.54 -2.31 -26.00
CA GLU A 277 0.19 -1.59 -27.05
C GLU A 277 0.17 -0.07 -26.80
N GLY A 278 1.05 0.67 -27.46
CA GLY A 278 1.13 2.12 -27.37
C GLY A 278 1.82 2.63 -26.11
N LEU A 279 1.44 3.85 -25.68
CA LEU A 279 2.02 4.50 -24.50
C LEU A 279 1.50 3.81 -23.23
N ARG A 280 2.43 3.34 -22.40
CA ARG A 280 2.16 2.67 -21.13
C ARG A 280 3.25 2.98 -20.11
N GLU A 281 3.05 2.60 -18.86
CA GLU A 281 3.98 2.91 -17.77
C GLU A 281 5.41 2.37 -18.01
N GLU A 282 5.58 1.24 -18.70
CA GLU A 282 6.88 0.68 -19.08
C GLU A 282 7.72 1.67 -19.91
N SER A 283 7.07 2.54 -20.69
CA SER A 283 7.75 3.58 -21.48
C SER A 283 8.54 4.57 -20.62
N PHE A 284 8.21 4.69 -19.33
CA PHE A 284 8.85 5.60 -18.40
C PHE A 284 9.89 4.93 -17.48
N PHE A 285 9.86 3.60 -17.33
CA PHE A 285 10.70 2.89 -16.36
C PHE A 285 12.19 3.01 -16.65
N ASN A 286 12.58 3.08 -17.92
CA ASN A 286 13.98 3.15 -18.37
C ASN A 286 14.50 4.58 -18.55
N LEU A 287 13.68 5.60 -18.30
CA LEU A 287 14.10 6.98 -18.45
C LEU A 287 14.95 7.40 -17.25
N ALA A 288 16.21 7.76 -17.54
CA ALA A 288 17.12 8.32 -16.55
C ALA A 288 16.99 9.83 -16.52
N ILE A 289 16.55 10.40 -15.41
CA ILE A 289 16.44 11.85 -15.21
C ILE A 289 17.19 12.27 -13.95
N ALA A 290 17.57 13.54 -13.92
CA ALA A 290 18.34 14.10 -12.79
C ALA A 290 17.58 14.01 -11.46
N GLU A 291 16.25 14.08 -11.48
CA GLU A 291 15.37 14.06 -10.32
C GLU A 291 15.13 12.66 -9.74
N GLY A 292 15.50 11.60 -10.46
CA GLY A 292 15.31 10.19 -10.07
C GLY A 292 14.02 9.61 -10.65
N CYS A 293 12.94 9.57 -9.88
CA CYS A 293 11.67 8.96 -10.31
C CYS A 293 10.93 9.86 -11.32
N VAL A 294 10.79 9.37 -12.58
CA VAL A 294 10.07 10.07 -13.65
C VAL A 294 8.60 10.30 -13.30
N MET A 295 7.91 9.27 -12.81
CA MET A 295 6.49 9.38 -12.47
C MET A 295 6.25 10.36 -11.32
N ASN A 296 7.15 10.43 -10.35
CA ASN A 296 7.06 11.44 -9.31
C ASN A 296 7.21 12.86 -9.88
N LYS A 297 8.19 13.06 -10.77
CA LYS A 297 8.37 14.37 -11.45
C LYS A 297 7.16 14.79 -12.25
N LEU A 298 6.54 13.88 -12.98
CA LEU A 298 5.39 14.19 -13.84
C LEU A 298 4.11 14.48 -13.05
N LEU A 299 3.88 13.72 -11.97
CA LEU A 299 2.60 13.73 -11.27
C LEU A 299 2.62 14.51 -9.96
N GLN A 300 3.81 14.75 -9.39
CA GLN A 300 3.99 15.40 -8.10
C GLN A 300 5.17 16.40 -8.16
N PRO A 301 5.18 17.34 -9.13
CA PRO A 301 6.31 18.22 -9.38
C PRO A 301 6.67 19.10 -8.18
N ASP A 302 5.70 19.47 -7.36
CA ASP A 302 5.88 20.33 -6.17
C ASP A 302 6.72 19.66 -5.07
N THR A 303 6.96 18.35 -5.17
CA THR A 303 7.87 17.65 -4.25
C THR A 303 9.34 17.82 -4.61
N ILE A 304 9.65 18.43 -5.75
CA ILE A 304 11.01 18.59 -6.29
C ILE A 304 11.50 20.02 -6.08
N GLU A 305 12.70 20.14 -5.54
CA GLU A 305 13.35 21.43 -5.32
C GLU A 305 14.58 21.59 -6.25
N TYR A 306 14.71 22.77 -6.85
CA TYR A 306 15.87 23.13 -7.66
C TYR A 306 16.71 24.21 -6.95
N GLY A 307 18.02 24.16 -7.13
CA GLY A 307 18.92 25.22 -6.71
C GLY A 307 18.92 26.40 -7.69
N SER A 308 19.59 27.50 -7.32
CA SER A 308 19.74 28.69 -8.16
C SER A 308 20.49 28.42 -9.47
N ASN A 309 21.25 27.33 -9.55
CA ASN A 309 21.95 26.85 -10.73
C ASN A 309 21.12 25.92 -11.63
N GLY A 310 19.83 25.77 -11.37
CA GLY A 310 18.91 24.89 -12.09
C GLY A 310 19.11 23.37 -11.84
N LYS A 311 20.03 22.98 -10.97
CA LYS A 311 20.24 21.57 -10.61
C LYS A 311 19.24 21.16 -9.51
N VAL A 312 18.76 19.93 -9.57
CA VAL A 312 17.93 19.37 -8.52
C VAL A 312 18.71 19.31 -7.19
N ARG A 313 18.07 19.69 -6.09
CA ARG A 313 18.70 19.70 -4.74
C ARG A 313 18.81 18.30 -4.15
N PHE A 314 17.92 17.41 -4.50
CA PHE A 314 17.88 16.02 -4.06
C PHE A 314 17.12 15.18 -5.07
N ARG A 315 17.35 13.89 -5.03
CA ARG A 315 16.75 12.92 -5.94
C ARG A 315 15.66 12.13 -5.22
N ILE A 316 14.57 11.81 -5.93
CA ILE A 316 13.47 11.02 -5.40
C ILE A 316 13.67 9.55 -5.77
N SER A 317 13.53 8.69 -4.78
CA SER A 317 13.60 7.24 -4.92
C SER A 317 12.29 6.67 -5.48
N CYS A 318 12.29 5.38 -5.82
CA CYS A 318 11.06 4.65 -6.08
C CYS A 318 10.26 4.47 -4.78
N CYS A 319 8.96 4.80 -4.79
CA CYS A 319 8.09 4.70 -3.61
C CYS A 319 7.90 3.25 -3.12
N LEU A 320 8.20 2.26 -3.97
CA LEU A 320 8.17 0.84 -3.62
C LEU A 320 9.45 0.36 -2.93
N LEU A 321 10.55 1.16 -2.95
CA LEU A 321 11.76 0.81 -2.22
C LEU A 321 11.55 1.01 -0.73
N LYS A 322 11.62 -0.07 0.04
CA LYS A 322 11.34 -0.07 1.48
C LYS A 322 12.60 -0.12 2.33
N GLN A 323 12.55 0.53 3.49
CA GLN A 323 13.47 0.38 4.60
C GLN A 323 12.78 -0.41 5.71
N GLU A 324 13.49 -1.38 6.26
CA GLU A 324 13.01 -2.21 7.36
C GLU A 324 13.88 -1.97 8.60
N VAL A 325 13.26 -1.78 9.75
CA VAL A 325 13.91 -1.53 11.02
C VAL A 325 13.31 -2.45 12.09
N GLY A 326 14.17 -3.10 12.87
CA GLY A 326 13.78 -4.13 13.84
C GLY A 326 13.97 -5.54 13.26
N ASN A 327 13.93 -6.55 14.14
CA ASN A 327 13.99 -7.94 13.69
C ASN A 327 12.64 -8.35 13.11
N PRO A 328 12.59 -8.92 11.90
CA PRO A 328 11.42 -9.66 11.45
C PRO A 328 11.28 -10.86 12.38
N GLY A 329 10.22 -10.89 13.18
CA GLY A 329 9.89 -12.02 14.05
C GLY A 329 9.47 -13.25 13.25
#